data_613bdb7f79d705a1e0bf146cc55247af
#
_entry.id   613bdb7f79d705a1e0bf146cc55247af
#
_cell.length_a   1.000
_cell.length_b   1.000
_cell.length_c   1.000
_cell.angle_alpha   90.00
_cell.angle_beta   90.00
_cell.angle_gamma   90.00
#
_symmetry.space_group_name_H-M   'P 1'
#
loop_
_entity.id
_entity.type
_entity.pdbx_description
1 polymer ?
#
loop_
_entity_poly.entity_id
_entity_poly.type
_entity_poly.pdbx_seq_one_letter_code
_entity_poly.pdbx_strand_id
1 'polypeptide(L)' 'MRMRQRRKEKKLTQVQLSERSDVSLGTLKRFERTGEISLSSLIKIAFALGCEGDFDELFSKKGYASIQEVIDEQR' A
#
# COMPACT_ATOMS: atom_id res chain seq x y z
N MET A 1 -11.30 -3.27 -4.56
CA MET A 1 -10.16 -2.64 -3.85
C MET A 1 -9.17 -2.03 -4.84
N ARG A 2 -8.64 -0.89 -4.52
CA ARG A 2 -7.73 -0.14 -5.41
C ARG A 2 -6.45 -0.90 -5.76
N MET A 3 -5.85 -1.59 -4.80
CA MET A 3 -4.64 -2.38 -5.06
C MET A 3 -4.90 -3.47 -6.10
N ARG A 4 -6.05 -4.15 -5.99
CA ARG A 4 -6.43 -5.17 -6.94
C ARG A 4 -6.59 -4.59 -8.35
N GLN A 5 -7.16 -3.41 -8.48
CA GLN A 5 -7.28 -2.72 -9.76
C GLN A 5 -5.91 -2.39 -10.34
N ARG A 6 -5.00 -1.87 -9.53
CA ARG A 6 -3.62 -1.58 -9.95
C ARG A 6 -2.90 -2.83 -10.43
N ARG A 7 -3.08 -3.93 -9.69
CA ARG A 7 -2.52 -5.22 -10.09
C ARG A 7 -3.03 -5.65 -11.45
N LYS A 8 -4.34 -5.56 -11.67
CA LYS A 8 -4.98 -5.95 -12.92
C LYS A 8 -4.55 -5.05 -14.09
N GLU A 9 -4.38 -3.76 -13.84
CA GLU A 9 -3.87 -2.82 -14.83
C GLU A 9 -2.47 -3.20 -15.31
N LYS A 10 -1.64 -3.73 -14.42
CA LYS A 10 -0.31 -4.24 -14.74
C LYS A 10 -0.34 -5.66 -15.31
N LYS A 11 -1.52 -6.25 -15.45
CA LYS A 11 -1.71 -7.62 -15.95
C LYS A 11 -0.95 -8.66 -15.13
N LEU A 12 -0.92 -8.47 -13.81
CA LEU A 12 -0.26 -9.39 -12.89
C LEU A 12 -1.27 -10.26 -12.17
N THR A 13 -0.95 -11.55 -12.05
CA THR A 13 -1.70 -12.45 -11.17
C THR A 13 -1.28 -12.19 -9.72
N GLN A 14 -2.05 -12.70 -8.76
CA GLN A 14 -1.67 -12.62 -7.35
C GLN A 14 -0.32 -13.31 -7.09
N VAL A 15 -0.08 -14.46 -7.74
CA VAL A 15 1.18 -15.17 -7.62
C VAL A 15 2.34 -14.33 -8.14
N GLN A 16 2.17 -13.72 -9.31
CA GLN A 16 3.22 -12.89 -9.89
C GLN A 16 3.52 -11.67 -9.01
N LEU A 17 2.50 -11.03 -8.47
CA LEU A 17 2.72 -9.89 -7.58
C LEU A 17 3.39 -10.32 -6.27
N SER A 18 3.00 -11.47 -5.73
CA SER A 18 3.65 -12.05 -4.54
C SER A 18 5.14 -12.23 -4.78
N GLU A 19 5.51 -12.82 -5.91
CA GLU A 19 6.91 -13.04 -6.26
C GLU A 19 7.70 -11.73 -6.41
N ARG A 20 7.11 -10.76 -7.10
CA ARG A 20 7.78 -9.46 -7.35
C ARG A 20 7.91 -8.59 -6.11
N SER A 21 6.93 -8.66 -5.21
CA SER A 21 6.91 -7.83 -4.01
C SER A 21 7.60 -8.45 -2.81
N ASP A 22 7.92 -9.74 -2.89
CA ASP A 22 8.43 -10.52 -1.75
C ASP A 22 7.44 -10.53 -0.57
N VAL A 23 6.15 -10.43 -0.88
CA VAL A 23 5.06 -10.56 0.08
C VAL A 23 4.38 -11.90 -0.17
N SER A 24 4.12 -12.67 0.89
CA SER A 24 3.54 -14.00 0.73
C SER A 24 2.18 -13.95 0.03
N LEU A 25 1.88 -14.99 -0.74
CA LEU A 25 0.60 -15.09 -1.44
C LEU A 25 -0.58 -15.05 -0.46
N GLY A 26 -0.43 -15.70 0.69
CA GLY A 26 -1.47 -15.68 1.73
C GLY A 26 -1.75 -14.28 2.24
N THR A 27 -0.70 -13.49 2.49
CA THR A 27 -0.82 -12.11 2.92
C THR A 27 -1.51 -11.27 1.85
N LEU A 28 -1.11 -11.45 0.59
CA LEU A 28 -1.70 -10.72 -0.53
C LEU A 28 -3.19 -11.04 -0.71
N LYS A 29 -3.56 -12.30 -0.66
CA LYS A 29 -4.95 -12.74 -0.76
C LYS A 29 -5.79 -12.18 0.38
N ARG A 30 -5.27 -12.22 1.60
CA ARG A 30 -5.95 -11.68 2.77
C ARG A 30 -6.14 -10.17 2.62
N PHE A 31 -5.14 -9.45 2.15
CA PHE A 31 -5.23 -8.01 1.92
C PHE A 31 -6.33 -7.68 0.89
N GLU A 32 -6.37 -8.37 -0.23
CA GLU A 32 -7.38 -8.14 -1.25
C GLU A 32 -8.79 -8.44 -0.75
N ARG A 33 -8.92 -9.36 0.19
CA ARG A 33 -10.21 -9.76 0.76
C ARG A 33 -10.65 -8.86 1.92
N THR A 34 -9.75 -8.49 2.81
CA THR A 34 -10.08 -7.83 4.08
C THR A 34 -9.60 -6.40 4.19
N GLY A 35 -8.62 -6.00 3.39
CA GLY A 35 -7.97 -4.69 3.53
C GLY A 35 -6.91 -4.64 4.62
N GLU A 36 -6.62 -5.74 5.29
CA GLU A 36 -5.65 -5.78 6.38
C GLU A 36 -4.26 -6.19 5.88
N ILE A 37 -3.25 -5.38 6.19
CA ILE A 37 -1.87 -5.65 5.83
C ILE A 37 -0.94 -4.80 6.71
N SER A 38 0.28 -5.27 6.93
CA SER A 38 1.28 -4.44 7.60
C SER A 38 1.76 -3.32 6.66
N LEU A 39 2.21 -2.22 7.24
CA LEU A 39 2.73 -1.10 6.45
C LEU A 39 3.93 -1.52 5.61
N SER A 40 4.84 -2.31 6.18
CA SER A 40 6.02 -2.77 5.43
C SER A 40 5.65 -3.61 4.22
N SER A 41 4.68 -4.51 4.36
CA SER A 41 4.20 -5.31 3.24
C SER A 41 3.49 -4.46 2.19
N LEU A 42 2.71 -3.48 2.63
CA LEU A 42 2.03 -2.56 1.71
C LEU A 42 3.03 -1.76 0.88
N ILE A 43 4.10 -1.27 1.50
CA ILE A 43 5.16 -0.55 0.80
C ILE A 43 5.83 -1.44 -0.25
N LYS A 44 6.13 -2.70 0.09
CA LYS A 44 6.71 -3.64 -0.86
C LYS A 44 5.81 -3.86 -2.07
N ILE A 45 4.51 -4.00 -1.84
CA ILE A 45 3.52 -4.14 -2.92
C ILE A 45 3.50 -2.87 -3.78
N ALA A 46 3.52 -1.70 -3.16
CA ALA A 46 3.50 -0.43 -3.89
C ALA A 46 4.71 -0.29 -4.81
N PHE A 47 5.91 -0.65 -4.34
CA PHE A 47 7.10 -0.64 -5.18
C PHE A 47 6.96 -1.61 -6.35
N ALA A 48 6.43 -2.81 -6.10
CA ALA A 48 6.25 -3.81 -7.17
C ALA A 48 5.26 -3.34 -8.23
N LEU A 49 4.30 -2.50 -7.85
CA LEU A 49 3.30 -1.94 -8.77
C LEU A 49 3.69 -0.59 -9.36
N GLY A 50 4.83 -0.03 -8.92
CA GLY A 50 5.25 1.30 -9.37
C GLY A 50 4.40 2.43 -8.81
N CYS A 51 3.78 2.21 -7.65
CA CYS A 51 2.88 3.17 -7.02
C CYS A 51 3.48 3.81 -5.76
N GLU A 52 4.76 3.67 -5.52
CA GLU A 52 5.41 4.21 -4.32
C GLU A 52 5.26 5.71 -4.18
N GLY A 53 5.14 6.44 -5.29
CA GLY A 53 4.93 7.88 -5.27
C GLY A 53 3.60 8.30 -4.66
N ASP A 54 2.62 7.40 -4.62
CA ASP A 54 1.31 7.66 -4.03
C ASP A 54 1.43 7.94 -2.53
N PHE A 55 2.45 7.40 -1.86
CA PHE A 55 2.69 7.66 -0.45
C PHE A 55 3.14 9.10 -0.20
N ASP A 56 3.90 9.68 -1.12
CA ASP A 56 4.29 11.08 -1.02
C ASP A 56 3.07 11.99 -1.08
N GLU A 57 2.14 11.72 -1.97
CA GLU A 57 0.89 12.48 -2.07
C GLU A 57 0.04 12.33 -0.82
N LEU A 58 0.04 11.14 -0.22
CA LEU A 58 -0.76 10.85 0.97
C LEU A 58 -0.44 11.81 2.12
N PHE A 59 0.82 12.17 2.29
CA PHE A 59 1.27 13.00 3.39
C PHE A 59 1.64 14.43 2.99
N SER A 60 1.45 14.81 1.73
CA SER A 60 1.81 16.12 1.23
C SER A 60 0.69 17.15 1.30
N LYS A 61 -0.56 16.73 1.48
CA LYS A 61 -1.71 17.62 1.53
C LYS A 61 -1.79 18.36 2.87
N LYS A 62 -2.27 19.61 2.85
CA LYS A 62 -2.39 20.44 4.05
C LYS A 62 -3.15 19.77 5.21
N GLY A 63 -4.19 19.01 4.90
CA GLY A 63 -4.95 18.30 5.93
C GLY A 63 -4.09 17.35 6.75
N TYR A 64 -3.07 16.77 6.17
CA TYR A 64 -2.18 15.86 6.87
C TYR A 64 -1.17 16.59 7.75
N ALA A 65 -0.80 17.82 7.40
CA ALA A 65 0.00 18.65 8.29
C ALA A 65 -0.74 18.90 9.61
N SER A 66 -2.05 19.12 9.55
CA SER A 66 -2.88 19.26 10.75
C SER A 66 -2.89 18.00 11.61
N ILE A 67 -2.90 16.82 10.99
CA ILE A 67 -2.84 15.56 11.71
C ILE A 67 -1.50 15.43 12.44
N GLN A 68 -0.41 15.83 11.81
CA GLN A 68 0.91 15.81 12.42
C GLN A 68 0.98 16.73 13.64
N GLU A 69 0.38 17.91 13.54
CA GLU A 69 0.29 18.85 14.66
C GLU A 69 -0.45 18.24 15.85
N VAL A 70 -1.56 17.56 15.60
CA VAL A 70 -2.32 16.88 16.66
C VAL A 70 -1.49 15.81 17.32
N ILE A 71 -0.76 15.02 16.57
CA ILE A 71 0.14 13.99 17.09
C ILE A 71 1.21 14.61 17.98
N ASP A 72 1.82 15.72 17.54
CA ASP A 72 2.87 16.40 18.30
C ASP A 72 2.33 16.98 19.60
N GLU A 73 1.11 17.50 19.61
CA GLU A 73 0.47 18.03 20.81
C GLU A 73 0.18 16.96 21.86
N GLN A 74 -0.01 15.71 21.44
CA GLN A 74 -0.34 14.60 22.33
C GLN A 74 0.88 13.96 23.01
N ARG A 75 2.07 14.37 22.66
CA ARG A 75 3.30 13.87 23.27
C ARG A 75 3.56 14.50 24.66
#